data_2065630b56e829d9e9d3fa00a1f6d23f
#
_entry.id   2065630b56e829d9e9d3fa00a1f6d23f
#
_cell.length_a   1.000
_cell.length_b   1.000
_cell.length_c   1.000
_cell.angle_alpha   90.00
_cell.angle_beta   90.00
_cell.angle_gamma   90.00
#
_symmetry.space_group_name_H-M   'P 1'
#
loop_
_entity.id
_entity.type
_entity.pdbx_description
1 polymer ?
#
loop_
_entity_poly.entity_id
_entity_poly.type
_entity_poly.pdbx_seq_one_letter_code
_entity_poly.pdbx_strand_id
1 'polypeptide(L)'
;MNVRQIEIFKAIMEGGSVTQAASNLNIAQPSVSKHLKLLEIDLGFDLFRRRGNKLDATPEGQALFDQVERVYTGLGLLSDFAEDLRNNQLGELSIASMPLMAQKWLPSCVANFVATHRKVSFSLPVRSSSWIATAVAARRVHFGMGLRPSDADTGIHVLPLIKLPLVCVMAPDHPLAEHPEIQLHHMQDHSLISLDSFEGQPLVLENLTNGTQANGKRRIETFSASVACELAQQKAGIALVDAMTARDNLSDQLTFRPYYPVAEMEICVMTPEHWPLSRIAENFIEVMIVRARQTEKELSSKITA
;
A
#
# COMPACT_ATOMS: atom_id res chain seq x y z
N MET A 1 -27.54 -18.52 11.37
CA MET A 1 -26.67 -18.11 10.23
C MET A 1 -25.95 -19.33 9.64
N ASN A 2 -25.95 -19.54 8.29
CA ASN A 2 -25.28 -20.65 7.62
C ASN A 2 -24.56 -20.17 6.33
N VAL A 3 -23.69 -21.03 5.76
CA VAL A 3 -22.86 -20.69 4.59
C VAL A 3 -23.71 -20.23 3.39
N ARG A 4 -24.85 -20.90 3.15
CA ARG A 4 -25.72 -20.54 2.02
C ARG A 4 -26.35 -19.15 2.16
N GLN A 5 -26.69 -18.75 3.38
CA GLN A 5 -27.17 -17.39 3.66
C GLN A 5 -26.08 -16.35 3.40
N ILE A 6 -24.85 -16.66 3.78
CA ILE A 6 -23.68 -15.78 3.55
C ILE A 6 -23.39 -15.65 2.05
N GLU A 7 -23.40 -16.75 1.29
CA GLU A 7 -23.23 -16.73 -0.17
C GLU A 7 -24.27 -15.83 -0.85
N ILE A 8 -25.54 -15.95 -0.45
CA ILE A 8 -26.63 -15.16 -1.00
C ILE A 8 -26.45 -13.68 -0.64
N PHE A 9 -26.10 -13.37 0.59
CA PHE A 9 -25.81 -12.01 1.04
C PHE A 9 -24.65 -11.40 0.22
N LYS A 10 -23.56 -12.13 0.07
CA LYS A 10 -22.41 -11.71 -0.75
C LYS A 10 -22.82 -11.43 -2.18
N ALA A 11 -23.56 -12.33 -2.81
CA ALA A 11 -24.03 -12.16 -4.18
C ALA A 11 -24.95 -10.94 -4.36
N ILE A 12 -25.75 -10.57 -3.35
CA ILE A 12 -26.58 -9.36 -3.37
C ILE A 12 -25.69 -8.11 -3.26
N MET A 13 -24.71 -8.10 -2.38
CA MET A 13 -23.77 -6.98 -2.22
C MET A 13 -23.00 -6.71 -3.52
N GLU A 14 -22.51 -7.75 -4.18
CA GLU A 14 -21.78 -7.66 -5.44
C GLU A 14 -22.66 -7.32 -6.64
N GLY A 15 -23.86 -7.92 -6.71
CA GLY A 15 -24.78 -7.74 -7.82
C GLY A 15 -25.71 -6.52 -7.72
N GLY A 16 -25.75 -5.86 -6.55
CA GLY A 16 -26.57 -4.66 -6.29
C GLY A 16 -28.09 -4.92 -6.30
N SER A 17 -28.53 -6.16 -6.53
CA SER A 17 -29.96 -6.53 -6.49
C SER A 17 -30.20 -8.01 -6.24
N VAL A 18 -31.39 -8.31 -5.64
CA VAL A 18 -31.85 -9.70 -5.42
C VAL A 18 -32.01 -10.49 -6.72
N THR A 19 -32.43 -9.82 -7.78
CA THR A 19 -32.61 -10.45 -9.11
C THR A 19 -31.27 -10.83 -9.73
N GLN A 20 -30.27 -9.96 -9.66
CA GLN A 20 -28.94 -10.24 -10.17
C GLN A 20 -28.27 -11.35 -9.36
N ALA A 21 -28.40 -11.32 -8.03
CA ALA A 21 -27.89 -12.40 -7.16
C ALA A 21 -28.53 -13.75 -7.48
N ALA A 22 -29.83 -13.78 -7.74
CA ALA A 22 -30.55 -14.99 -8.15
C ALA A 22 -30.00 -15.56 -9.47
N SER A 23 -29.75 -14.68 -10.45
CA SER A 23 -29.12 -15.06 -11.72
C SER A 23 -27.72 -15.59 -11.52
N ASN A 24 -26.88 -14.88 -10.77
CA ASN A 24 -25.49 -15.26 -10.51
C ASN A 24 -25.35 -16.61 -9.80
N LEU A 25 -26.30 -16.92 -8.89
CA LEU A 25 -26.33 -18.17 -8.12
C LEU A 25 -27.14 -19.29 -8.79
N ASN A 26 -27.76 -19.05 -9.96
CA ASN A 26 -28.63 -19.99 -10.65
C ASN A 26 -29.77 -20.54 -9.76
N ILE A 27 -30.44 -19.66 -8.99
CA ILE A 27 -31.55 -20.00 -8.11
C ILE A 27 -32.73 -19.04 -8.31
N ALA A 28 -33.93 -19.45 -7.87
CA ALA A 28 -35.11 -18.62 -7.98
C ALA A 28 -35.04 -17.40 -7.03
N GLN A 29 -35.41 -16.22 -7.54
CA GLN A 29 -35.42 -14.96 -6.78
C GLN A 29 -36.21 -15.05 -5.45
N PRO A 30 -37.37 -15.76 -5.32
CA PRO A 30 -38.04 -15.95 -4.03
C PRO A 30 -37.14 -16.66 -3.00
N SER A 31 -36.29 -17.59 -3.45
CA SER A 31 -35.33 -18.27 -2.58
C SER A 31 -34.29 -17.33 -2.00
N VAL A 32 -33.72 -16.44 -2.86
CA VAL A 32 -32.78 -15.40 -2.42
C VAL A 32 -33.41 -14.50 -1.37
N SER A 33 -34.62 -13.99 -1.63
CA SER A 33 -35.36 -13.14 -0.69
C SER A 33 -35.66 -13.84 0.63
N LYS A 34 -36.01 -15.12 0.60
CA LYS A 34 -36.29 -15.93 1.81
C LYS A 34 -35.01 -16.09 2.64
N HIS A 35 -33.89 -16.45 2.03
CA HIS A 35 -32.64 -16.66 2.74
C HIS A 35 -32.07 -15.36 3.31
N LEU A 36 -32.19 -14.25 2.59
CA LEU A 36 -31.80 -12.93 3.10
C LEU A 36 -32.61 -12.60 4.37
N LYS A 37 -33.94 -12.72 4.30
CA LYS A 37 -34.82 -12.43 5.45
C LYS A 37 -34.50 -13.31 6.65
N LEU A 38 -34.20 -14.59 6.43
CA LEU A 38 -33.79 -15.50 7.51
C LEU A 38 -32.43 -15.08 8.12
N LEU A 39 -31.52 -14.62 7.30
CA LEU A 39 -30.24 -14.11 7.79
C LEU A 39 -30.40 -12.85 8.65
N GLU A 40 -31.21 -11.89 8.23
CA GLU A 40 -31.53 -10.69 9.02
C GLU A 40 -32.20 -11.00 10.34
N ILE A 41 -33.12 -12.00 10.34
CA ILE A 41 -33.73 -12.50 11.57
C ILE A 41 -32.71 -13.15 12.51
N ASP A 42 -31.82 -13.99 11.97
CA ASP A 42 -30.76 -14.64 12.74
C ASP A 42 -29.78 -13.64 13.36
N LEU A 43 -29.50 -12.52 12.65
CA LEU A 43 -28.59 -11.47 13.08
C LEU A 43 -29.23 -10.43 14.02
N GLY A 44 -30.56 -10.26 13.92
CA GLY A 44 -31.30 -9.28 14.72
C GLY A 44 -31.22 -7.83 14.20
N PHE A 45 -30.71 -7.63 12.97
CA PHE A 45 -30.67 -6.33 12.30
C PHE A 45 -30.80 -6.48 10.78
N ASP A 46 -31.25 -5.39 10.12
CA ASP A 46 -31.40 -5.34 8.67
C ASP A 46 -30.05 -5.14 7.99
N LEU A 47 -29.78 -5.92 6.95
CA LEU A 47 -28.57 -5.81 6.12
C LEU A 47 -28.78 -4.83 4.95
N PHE A 48 -30.04 -4.65 4.53
CA PHE A 48 -30.41 -3.78 3.44
C PHE A 48 -31.62 -2.89 3.78
N ARG A 49 -31.66 -1.71 3.18
CA ARG A 49 -32.83 -0.83 3.18
C ARG A 49 -33.31 -0.61 1.75
N ARG A 50 -34.64 -0.58 1.57
CA ARG A 50 -35.25 -0.23 0.28
C ARG A 50 -35.33 1.27 0.14
N ARG A 51 -34.72 1.80 -0.90
CA ARG A 51 -34.85 3.21 -1.30
C ARG A 51 -35.49 3.29 -2.69
N GLY A 52 -36.81 3.36 -2.72
CA GLY A 52 -37.58 3.22 -3.98
C GLY A 52 -37.40 1.82 -4.58
N ASN A 53 -36.87 1.74 -5.78
CA ASN A 53 -36.62 0.47 -6.48
C ASN A 53 -35.21 -0.10 -6.26
N LYS A 54 -34.35 0.57 -5.44
CA LYS A 54 -32.98 0.14 -5.14
C LYS A 54 -32.90 -0.49 -3.76
N LEU A 55 -31.98 -1.41 -3.64
CA LEU A 55 -31.61 -2.07 -2.41
C LEU A 55 -30.25 -1.52 -1.98
N ASP A 56 -30.22 -0.71 -0.92
CA ASP A 56 -29.00 -0.09 -0.39
C ASP A 56 -28.55 -0.84 0.86
N ALA A 57 -27.27 -1.15 0.99
CA ALA A 57 -26.72 -1.78 2.18
C ALA A 57 -26.80 -0.83 3.39
N THR A 58 -27.10 -1.39 4.56
CA THR A 58 -26.99 -0.67 5.84
C THR A 58 -25.52 -0.56 6.26
N PRO A 59 -25.15 0.34 7.20
CA PRO A 59 -23.81 0.34 7.78
C PRO A 59 -23.41 -1.02 8.37
N GLU A 60 -24.34 -1.69 9.02
CA GLU A 60 -24.18 -3.04 9.57
C GLU A 60 -23.98 -4.08 8.46
N GLY A 61 -24.73 -3.95 7.34
CA GLY A 61 -24.57 -4.76 6.15
C GLY A 61 -23.19 -4.58 5.53
N GLN A 62 -22.72 -3.35 5.41
CA GLN A 62 -21.38 -3.09 4.89
C GLN A 62 -20.29 -3.68 5.79
N ALA A 63 -20.39 -3.48 7.10
CA ALA A 63 -19.44 -4.03 8.06
C ALA A 63 -19.41 -5.58 8.04
N LEU A 64 -20.57 -6.22 7.91
CA LEU A 64 -20.62 -7.67 7.74
C LEU A 64 -20.02 -8.12 6.42
N PHE A 65 -20.27 -7.39 5.33
CA PHE A 65 -19.71 -7.70 4.01
C PHE A 65 -18.17 -7.68 4.01
N ASP A 66 -17.57 -6.70 4.67
CA ASP A 66 -16.11 -6.61 4.80
C ASP A 66 -15.53 -7.85 5.50
N GLN A 67 -16.23 -8.40 6.49
CA GLN A 67 -15.82 -9.66 7.16
C GLN A 67 -16.06 -10.88 6.26
N VAL A 68 -17.18 -10.93 5.55
CA VAL A 68 -17.48 -12.01 4.59
C VAL A 68 -16.42 -12.04 3.49
N GLU A 69 -16.03 -10.91 2.95
CA GLU A 69 -14.95 -10.83 1.96
C GLU A 69 -13.61 -11.39 2.48
N ARG A 70 -13.28 -11.12 3.75
CA ARG A 70 -12.08 -11.70 4.39
C ARG A 70 -12.12 -13.22 4.43
N VAL A 71 -13.28 -13.80 4.79
CA VAL A 71 -13.47 -15.26 4.85
C VAL A 71 -13.35 -15.88 3.45
N TYR A 72 -13.99 -15.28 2.44
CA TYR A 72 -13.93 -15.80 1.06
C TYR A 72 -12.55 -15.68 0.46
N THR A 73 -11.81 -14.61 0.77
CA THR A 73 -10.41 -14.48 0.40
C THR A 73 -9.57 -15.60 1.02
N GLY A 74 -9.82 -15.95 2.28
CA GLY A 74 -9.17 -17.09 2.95
C GLY A 74 -9.49 -18.44 2.31
N LEU A 75 -10.71 -18.65 1.83
CA LEU A 75 -11.09 -19.87 1.11
C LEU A 75 -10.41 -19.95 -0.28
N GLY A 76 -10.25 -18.81 -0.96
CA GLY A 76 -9.47 -18.74 -2.20
C GLY A 76 -8.02 -19.17 -1.97
N LEU A 77 -7.38 -18.63 -0.93
CA LEU A 77 -6.02 -19.03 -0.54
C LEU A 77 -5.91 -20.52 -0.17
N LEU A 78 -6.95 -21.12 0.39
CA LEU A 78 -6.97 -22.55 0.67
C LEU A 78 -7.01 -23.39 -0.61
N SER A 79 -7.77 -22.93 -1.62
CA SER A 79 -7.82 -23.57 -2.93
C SER A 79 -6.47 -23.47 -3.65
N ASP A 80 -5.85 -22.30 -3.62
CA ASP A 80 -4.52 -22.04 -4.18
C ASP A 80 -3.46 -22.91 -3.49
N PHE A 81 -3.52 -23.01 -2.15
CA PHE A 81 -2.65 -23.91 -1.37
C PHE A 81 -2.84 -25.39 -1.72
N ALA A 82 -4.09 -25.82 -1.93
CA ALA A 82 -4.38 -27.20 -2.34
C ALA A 82 -3.88 -27.48 -3.77
N GLU A 83 -3.91 -26.48 -4.63
CA GLU A 83 -3.36 -26.56 -5.99
C GLU A 83 -1.83 -26.55 -5.99
N ASP A 84 -1.19 -25.77 -5.14
CA ASP A 84 0.25 -25.75 -4.89
C ASP A 84 0.76 -27.10 -4.35
N LEU A 85 0.02 -27.72 -3.40
CA LEU A 85 0.30 -29.05 -2.91
C LEU A 85 0.21 -30.11 -4.03
N ARG A 86 -0.71 -29.94 -4.99
CA ARG A 86 -0.90 -30.86 -6.11
C ARG A 86 0.14 -30.69 -7.21
N ASN A 87 0.59 -29.46 -7.45
CA ASN A 87 1.42 -29.13 -8.61
C ASN A 87 2.92 -29.03 -8.34
N ASN A 88 3.38 -29.03 -7.09
CA ASN A 88 4.80 -28.99 -6.66
C ASN A 88 5.75 -28.07 -7.46
N GLN A 89 5.23 -27.19 -8.32
CA GLN A 89 6.00 -26.40 -9.29
C GLN A 89 5.48 -24.99 -9.60
N LEU A 90 4.34 -24.57 -9.14
CA LEU A 90 3.77 -23.25 -9.44
C LEU A 90 3.66 -22.45 -8.15
N GLY A 91 4.54 -21.47 -7.98
CA GLY A 91 4.41 -20.51 -6.90
C GLY A 91 3.72 -19.25 -7.43
N GLU A 92 2.67 -18.81 -6.79
CA GLU A 92 2.15 -17.45 -6.96
C GLU A 92 2.62 -16.60 -5.79
N LEU A 93 3.18 -15.43 -6.07
CA LEU A 93 3.55 -14.44 -5.08
C LEU A 93 2.69 -13.18 -5.26
N SER A 94 1.77 -12.96 -4.34
CA SER A 94 1.04 -11.70 -4.24
C SER A 94 1.73 -10.80 -3.21
N ILE A 95 2.30 -9.69 -3.67
CA ILE A 95 3.14 -8.79 -2.87
C ILE A 95 2.59 -7.38 -2.98
N ALA A 96 2.00 -6.86 -1.92
CA ALA A 96 1.56 -5.47 -1.90
C ALA A 96 2.73 -4.53 -1.63
N SER A 97 2.79 -3.41 -2.33
CA SER A 97 3.87 -2.44 -2.19
C SER A 97 3.36 -1.02 -2.18
N MET A 98 4.00 -0.17 -1.39
CA MET A 98 3.78 1.27 -1.50
C MET A 98 4.34 1.81 -2.83
N PRO A 99 3.81 2.94 -3.35
CA PRO A 99 4.21 3.48 -4.66
C PRO A 99 5.71 3.67 -4.84
N LEU A 100 6.39 4.15 -3.83
CA LEU A 100 7.84 4.36 -3.82
C LEU A 100 8.62 3.12 -4.27
N MET A 101 8.33 1.96 -3.66
CA MET A 101 9.04 0.71 -3.95
C MET A 101 8.59 0.08 -5.27
N ALA A 102 7.34 0.35 -5.68
CA ALA A 102 6.71 -0.27 -6.83
C ALA A 102 7.22 0.23 -8.19
N GLN A 103 7.86 1.41 -8.25
CA GLN A 103 8.21 2.03 -9.53
C GLN A 103 9.43 1.38 -10.21
N LYS A 104 10.53 1.20 -9.48
CA LYS A 104 11.77 0.66 -10.04
C LYS A 104 12.37 -0.44 -9.16
N TRP A 105 12.35 -0.24 -7.85
CA TRP A 105 13.07 -1.12 -6.93
C TRP A 105 12.49 -2.53 -6.88
N LEU A 106 11.20 -2.69 -6.58
CA LEU A 106 10.53 -4.00 -6.57
C LEU A 106 10.51 -4.67 -7.95
N PRO A 107 10.19 -3.96 -9.06
CA PRO A 107 10.31 -4.54 -10.39
C PRO A 107 11.69 -5.09 -10.70
N SER A 108 12.77 -4.43 -10.26
CA SER A 108 14.13 -4.95 -10.45
C SER A 108 14.38 -6.24 -9.67
N CYS A 109 13.87 -6.35 -8.45
CA CYS A 109 13.94 -7.60 -7.66
C CYS A 109 13.16 -8.73 -8.33
N VAL A 110 11.94 -8.43 -8.80
CA VAL A 110 11.09 -9.40 -9.51
C VAL A 110 11.75 -9.87 -10.80
N ALA A 111 12.27 -8.94 -11.62
CA ALA A 111 12.94 -9.29 -12.87
C ALA A 111 14.13 -10.24 -12.65
N ASN A 112 14.95 -9.96 -11.63
CA ASN A 112 16.06 -10.83 -11.26
C ASN A 112 15.60 -12.20 -10.77
N PHE A 113 14.51 -12.24 -10.00
CA PHE A 113 13.99 -13.50 -9.44
C PHE A 113 13.38 -14.40 -10.51
N VAL A 114 12.56 -13.85 -11.42
CA VAL A 114 11.93 -14.64 -12.49
C VAL A 114 12.93 -15.18 -13.50
N ALA A 115 14.12 -14.57 -13.63
CA ALA A 115 15.18 -15.09 -14.50
C ALA A 115 15.64 -16.52 -14.08
N THR A 116 15.59 -16.81 -12.78
CA THR A 116 15.95 -18.12 -12.20
C THR A 116 14.73 -18.97 -11.80
N HIS A 117 13.56 -18.34 -11.58
CA HIS A 117 12.33 -18.98 -11.12
C HIS A 117 11.20 -18.80 -12.16
N ARG A 118 11.38 -19.39 -13.35
CA ARG A 118 10.54 -19.17 -14.54
C ARG A 118 9.06 -19.56 -14.41
N LYS A 119 8.72 -20.33 -13.39
CA LYS A 119 7.35 -20.82 -13.17
C LYS A 119 6.63 -20.07 -12.03
N VAL A 120 7.22 -19.02 -11.49
CA VAL A 120 6.61 -18.20 -10.44
C VAL A 120 5.82 -17.07 -11.07
N SER A 121 4.55 -16.97 -10.70
CA SER A 121 3.67 -15.85 -11.04
C SER A 121 3.72 -14.79 -9.97
N PHE A 122 3.62 -13.51 -10.38
CA PHE A 122 3.61 -12.38 -9.47
C PHE A 122 2.34 -11.54 -9.63
N SER A 123 1.74 -11.18 -8.50
CA SER A 123 0.70 -10.14 -8.39
C SER A 123 1.25 -9.01 -7.53
N LEU A 124 1.29 -7.79 -8.05
CA LEU A 124 1.96 -6.64 -7.43
C LEU A 124 0.99 -5.47 -7.20
N PRO A 125 0.02 -5.58 -6.29
CA PRO A 125 -0.87 -4.47 -5.98
C PRO A 125 -0.12 -3.31 -5.33
N VAL A 126 -0.31 -2.09 -5.87
CA VAL A 126 0.27 -0.86 -5.33
C VAL A 126 -0.77 -0.16 -4.48
N ARG A 127 -0.48 0.02 -3.18
CA ARG A 127 -1.42 0.52 -2.18
C ARG A 127 -0.70 1.33 -1.09
N SER A 128 -1.49 1.97 -0.21
CA SER A 128 -0.98 2.65 0.98
C SER A 128 -0.45 1.66 2.03
N SER A 129 0.42 2.12 2.93
CA SER A 129 1.05 1.27 3.95
C SER A 129 0.03 0.64 4.90
N SER A 130 -1.03 1.34 5.29
CA SER A 130 -2.05 0.78 6.18
C SER A 130 -2.96 -0.21 5.45
N TRP A 131 -3.32 0.03 4.18
CA TRP A 131 -4.00 -0.99 3.39
C TRP A 131 -3.14 -2.26 3.31
N ILE A 132 -1.82 -2.10 3.12
CA ILE A 132 -0.87 -3.22 3.07
C ILE A 132 -0.88 -4.00 4.38
N ALA A 133 -0.75 -3.33 5.52
CA ALA A 133 -0.80 -3.95 6.84
C ALA A 133 -2.11 -4.75 7.05
N THR A 134 -3.26 -4.12 6.75
CA THR A 134 -4.58 -4.77 6.82
C THR A 134 -4.69 -5.96 5.87
N ALA A 135 -4.19 -5.85 4.64
CA ALA A 135 -4.26 -6.91 3.66
C ALA A 135 -3.38 -8.11 4.03
N VAL A 136 -2.20 -7.85 4.61
CA VAL A 136 -1.30 -8.89 5.14
C VAL A 136 -1.94 -9.59 6.33
N ALA A 137 -2.46 -8.85 7.32
CA ALA A 137 -3.17 -9.42 8.47
C ALA A 137 -4.36 -10.27 8.03
N ALA A 138 -5.11 -9.82 7.02
CA ALA A 138 -6.24 -10.54 6.43
C ALA A 138 -5.82 -11.62 5.41
N ARG A 139 -4.54 -11.83 5.14
CA ARG A 139 -3.99 -12.79 4.17
C ARG A 139 -4.49 -12.59 2.74
N ARG A 140 -4.82 -11.37 2.36
CA ARG A 140 -5.19 -11.02 0.98
C ARG A 140 -3.96 -10.96 0.05
N VAL A 141 -2.79 -10.83 0.64
CA VAL A 141 -1.48 -10.90 -0.01
C VAL A 141 -0.54 -11.73 0.86
N HIS A 142 0.48 -12.32 0.26
CA HIS A 142 1.42 -13.16 0.98
C HIS A 142 2.30 -12.36 1.95
N PHE A 143 2.74 -11.18 1.52
CA PHE A 143 3.44 -10.20 2.33
C PHE A 143 3.37 -8.82 1.68
N GLY A 144 3.85 -7.80 2.35
CA GLY A 144 3.83 -6.44 1.82
C GLY A 144 5.03 -5.61 2.21
N MET A 145 5.21 -4.48 1.52
CA MET A 145 6.26 -3.50 1.79
C MET A 145 5.67 -2.11 1.94
N GLY A 146 5.98 -1.46 3.04
CA GLY A 146 5.50 -0.12 3.34
C GLY A 146 6.19 0.51 4.53
N LEU A 147 5.72 1.67 4.94
CA LEU A 147 6.16 2.29 6.18
C LEU A 147 5.78 1.39 7.36
N ARG A 148 6.55 1.49 8.45
CA ARG A 148 6.22 0.81 9.70
C ARG A 148 4.81 1.20 10.13
N PRO A 149 3.88 0.25 10.29
CA PRO A 149 2.56 0.54 10.81
C PRO A 149 2.64 1.01 12.28
N SER A 150 1.61 1.73 12.72
CA SER A 150 1.46 2.06 14.14
C SER A 150 1.24 0.78 14.96
N ASP A 151 1.64 0.80 16.24
CA ASP A 151 1.60 -0.35 17.17
C ASP A 151 0.22 -1.02 17.37
N ALA A 152 -0.83 -0.48 16.75
CA ALA A 152 -2.19 -1.00 16.79
C ALA A 152 -2.45 -2.16 15.81
N ASP A 153 -1.56 -2.43 14.86
CA ASP A 153 -1.77 -3.48 13.85
C ASP A 153 -1.36 -4.84 14.41
N THR A 154 -2.31 -5.51 15.05
CA THR A 154 -2.17 -6.89 15.49
C THR A 154 -2.32 -7.87 14.32
N GLY A 155 -1.54 -8.93 14.33
CA GLY A 155 -1.62 -10.03 13.34
C GLY A 155 -0.60 -9.96 12.22
N ILE A 156 0.36 -9.02 12.28
CA ILE A 156 1.49 -8.96 11.36
C ILE A 156 2.84 -8.95 12.09
N HIS A 157 3.81 -9.55 11.45
CA HIS A 157 5.22 -9.44 11.84
C HIS A 157 5.91 -8.42 10.93
N VAL A 158 6.67 -7.48 11.52
CA VAL A 158 7.29 -6.35 10.81
C VAL A 158 8.80 -6.47 10.85
N LEU A 159 9.43 -6.58 9.68
CA LEU A 159 10.88 -6.68 9.51
C LEU A 159 11.41 -5.41 8.84
N PRO A 160 12.37 -4.69 9.42
CA PRO A 160 13.04 -3.58 8.73
C PRO A 160 13.67 -4.09 7.43
N LEU A 161 13.46 -3.35 6.33
CA LEU A 161 14.00 -3.70 5.02
C LEU A 161 15.10 -2.73 4.57
N ILE A 162 14.79 -1.43 4.56
CA ILE A 162 15.70 -0.40 4.08
C ILE A 162 15.41 0.94 4.75
N LYS A 163 16.46 1.70 5.06
CA LYS A 163 16.39 3.09 5.50
C LYS A 163 16.77 4.02 4.36
N LEU A 164 15.91 4.95 4.07
CA LEU A 164 16.06 5.91 2.99
C LEU A 164 16.21 7.32 3.58
N PRO A 165 17.39 7.95 3.46
CA PRO A 165 17.55 9.32 3.90
C PRO A 165 16.68 10.26 3.07
N LEU A 166 16.20 11.33 3.71
CA LEU A 166 15.44 12.37 3.05
C LEU A 166 16.38 13.41 2.43
N VAL A 167 15.96 13.90 1.28
CA VAL A 167 16.64 14.95 0.52
C VAL A 167 15.61 15.98 0.06
N CYS A 168 16.03 17.23 -0.10
CA CYS A 168 15.20 18.29 -0.66
C CYS A 168 15.42 18.37 -2.17
N VAL A 169 14.35 18.12 -2.94
CA VAL A 169 14.35 18.23 -4.41
C VAL A 169 13.82 19.58 -4.84
N MET A 170 14.40 20.11 -5.93
CA MET A 170 14.07 21.41 -6.48
C MET A 170 14.56 21.55 -7.92
N ALA A 171 14.08 22.57 -8.63
CA ALA A 171 14.67 22.93 -9.93
C ALA A 171 16.14 23.41 -9.76
N PRO A 172 17.03 23.17 -10.73
CA PRO A 172 18.45 23.53 -10.61
C PRO A 172 18.71 25.03 -10.45
N ASP A 173 17.83 25.87 -10.95
CA ASP A 173 17.91 27.33 -10.84
C ASP A 173 17.22 27.89 -9.57
N HIS A 174 16.76 27.01 -8.68
CA HIS A 174 16.18 27.43 -7.41
C HIS A 174 17.28 27.97 -6.47
N PRO A 175 17.05 29.08 -5.72
CA PRO A 175 18.07 29.67 -4.83
C PRO A 175 18.68 28.68 -3.84
N LEU A 176 17.89 27.74 -3.33
CA LEU A 176 18.37 26.73 -2.40
C LEU A 176 19.31 25.68 -3.06
N ALA A 177 19.38 25.63 -4.38
CA ALA A 177 20.27 24.69 -5.05
C ALA A 177 21.76 25.04 -4.88
N GLU A 178 22.08 26.27 -4.46
CA GLU A 178 23.45 26.69 -4.14
C GLU A 178 23.92 26.24 -2.75
N HIS A 179 22.98 25.86 -1.87
CA HIS A 179 23.35 25.39 -0.53
C HIS A 179 23.90 23.96 -0.58
N PRO A 180 24.93 23.65 0.24
CA PRO A 180 25.48 22.30 0.30
C PRO A 180 24.49 21.31 0.97
N GLU A 181 23.66 21.81 1.87
CA GLU A 181 22.60 21.07 2.60
C GLU A 181 21.39 21.96 2.86
N ILE A 182 20.23 21.36 3.06
CA ILE A 182 18.99 22.08 3.37
C ILE A 182 18.57 21.79 4.80
N GLN A 183 18.24 22.86 5.52
CA GLN A 183 17.69 22.80 6.87
C GLN A 183 16.28 23.36 6.87
N LEU A 184 15.51 23.04 7.93
CA LEU A 184 14.12 23.44 8.04
C LEU A 184 13.90 24.95 7.82
N HIS A 185 14.78 25.79 8.41
CA HIS A 185 14.65 27.24 8.29
C HIS A 185 14.85 27.75 6.86
N HIS A 186 15.63 27.06 6.03
CA HIS A 186 15.77 27.39 4.60
C HIS A 186 14.45 27.19 3.84
N MET A 187 13.61 26.23 4.28
CA MET A 187 12.38 25.87 3.56
C MET A 187 11.20 26.79 3.87
N GLN A 188 11.22 27.49 5.00
CA GLN A 188 10.05 28.24 5.51
C GLN A 188 9.59 29.35 4.56
N ASP A 189 10.49 29.92 3.76
CA ASP A 189 10.18 31.01 2.84
C ASP A 189 9.91 30.57 1.40
N HIS A 190 9.74 29.27 1.17
CA HIS A 190 9.52 28.71 -0.17
C HIS A 190 8.16 27.98 -0.27
N SER A 191 7.63 27.87 -1.48
CA SER A 191 6.45 27.06 -1.75
C SER A 191 6.79 25.59 -1.53
N LEU A 192 5.99 24.91 -0.68
CA LEU A 192 6.25 23.53 -0.31
C LEU A 192 5.31 22.58 -1.06
N ILE A 193 5.88 21.48 -1.53
CA ILE A 193 5.16 20.31 -2.02
C ILE A 193 5.29 19.25 -0.93
N SER A 194 4.22 18.98 -0.21
CA SER A 194 4.19 18.01 0.88
C SER A 194 3.69 16.65 0.41
N LEU A 195 4.29 15.61 0.95
CA LEU A 195 3.77 14.27 0.83
C LEU A 195 2.75 14.08 1.95
N ASP A 196 1.48 13.99 1.61
CA ASP A 196 0.43 13.74 2.59
C ASP A 196 0.33 12.25 2.89
N SER A 197 0.10 11.90 4.16
CA SER A 197 -0.23 10.54 4.56
C SER A 197 -1.75 10.40 4.66
N PHE A 198 -2.34 9.58 3.83
CA PHE A 198 -3.79 9.33 3.79
C PHE A 198 -4.37 8.80 5.12
N GLU A 199 -3.57 8.53 6.13
CA GLU A 199 -3.97 7.72 7.26
C GLU A 199 -3.55 8.27 8.63
N GLY A 200 -3.45 9.59 8.73
CA GLY A 200 -3.28 10.23 10.06
C GLY A 200 -1.94 9.97 10.72
N GLN A 201 -0.98 9.33 10.05
CA GLN A 201 0.41 9.37 10.49
C GLN A 201 0.98 10.74 10.08
N PRO A 202 1.43 11.55 11.03
CA PRO A 202 2.08 12.80 10.69
C PRO A 202 3.29 12.48 9.85
N LEU A 203 3.31 13.01 8.64
CA LEU A 203 4.45 12.92 7.75
C LEU A 203 5.70 13.43 8.47
N VAL A 204 6.83 12.85 8.09
CA VAL A 204 8.14 13.33 8.53
C VAL A 204 8.22 14.86 8.38
N LEU A 205 7.61 15.45 7.35
CA LEU A 205 7.58 16.89 7.15
C LEU A 205 6.78 17.64 8.23
N GLU A 206 5.59 17.14 8.62
CA GLU A 206 4.81 17.75 9.72
C GLU A 206 5.52 17.60 11.07
N ASN A 207 6.14 16.46 11.32
CA ASN A 207 6.98 16.26 12.50
C ASN A 207 8.23 17.17 12.47
N LEU A 208 8.85 17.36 11.31
CA LEU A 208 10.02 18.20 11.13
C LEU A 208 9.66 19.70 11.16
N THR A 209 8.48 20.08 10.68
CA THR A 209 8.04 21.48 10.66
C THR A 209 7.29 21.90 11.94
N ASN A 210 7.05 20.95 12.89
CA ASN A 210 6.26 21.21 14.10
C ASN A 210 4.93 21.93 13.80
N GLY A 211 4.27 21.59 12.69
CA GLY A 211 3.06 22.25 12.26
C GLY A 211 3.26 23.70 11.78
N THR A 212 4.50 24.13 11.51
CA THR A 212 4.76 25.48 10.99
C THR A 212 4.13 25.62 9.61
N GLN A 213 3.02 26.30 9.51
CA GLN A 213 2.44 26.66 8.21
C GLN A 213 3.44 27.53 7.48
N ALA A 214 3.76 27.17 6.25
CA ALA A 214 4.59 28.01 5.39
C ALA A 214 3.94 29.40 5.29
N ASN A 215 4.59 30.44 5.81
CA ASN A 215 4.11 31.81 6.00
C ASN A 215 3.37 32.37 4.75
N GLY A 216 2.09 31.97 4.53
CA GLY A 216 1.25 32.42 3.42
C GLY A 216 1.69 31.94 2.02
N LYS A 217 2.66 31.04 1.90
CA LYS A 217 3.12 30.48 0.62
C LYS A 217 2.29 29.27 0.19
N ARG A 218 2.31 28.97 -1.11
CA ARG A 218 1.52 27.88 -1.70
C ARG A 218 1.97 26.54 -1.12
N ARG A 219 1.01 25.76 -0.65
CA ARG A 219 1.18 24.36 -0.29
C ARG A 219 0.49 23.50 -1.34
N ILE A 220 1.22 22.56 -1.91
CA ILE A 220 0.70 21.51 -2.79
C ILE A 220 0.86 20.19 -2.05
N GLU A 221 -0.19 19.39 -2.03
CA GLU A 221 -0.16 18.07 -1.38
C GLU A 221 -0.27 16.96 -2.42
N THR A 222 0.51 15.91 -2.26
CA THR A 222 0.49 14.72 -3.11
C THR A 222 0.86 13.48 -2.30
N PHE A 223 0.46 12.29 -2.79
CA PHE A 223 0.81 10.99 -2.17
C PHE A 223 2.02 10.33 -2.81
N SER A 224 2.55 10.89 -3.87
CA SER A 224 3.61 10.28 -4.65
C SER A 224 4.84 11.16 -4.65
N ALA A 225 5.95 10.62 -4.14
CA ALA A 225 7.24 11.30 -4.17
C ALA A 225 7.68 11.62 -5.61
N SER A 226 7.32 10.78 -6.60
CA SER A 226 7.63 11.06 -8.01
C SER A 226 6.79 12.21 -8.57
N VAL A 227 5.52 12.35 -8.14
CA VAL A 227 4.71 13.51 -8.49
C VAL A 227 5.29 14.77 -7.85
N ALA A 228 5.79 14.68 -6.62
CA ALA A 228 6.48 15.80 -5.97
C ALA A 228 7.75 16.21 -6.72
N CYS A 229 8.54 15.24 -7.19
CA CYS A 229 9.69 15.49 -8.04
C CYS A 229 9.29 16.19 -9.34
N GLU A 230 8.26 15.73 -10.02
CA GLU A 230 7.77 16.34 -11.26
C GLU A 230 7.28 17.77 -11.02
N LEU A 231 6.52 18.02 -9.96
CA LEU A 231 6.10 19.38 -9.57
C LEU A 231 7.29 20.29 -9.27
N ALA A 232 8.35 19.77 -8.64
CA ALA A 232 9.57 20.51 -8.38
C ALA A 232 10.33 20.84 -9.69
N GLN A 233 10.37 19.93 -10.67
CA GLN A 233 10.88 20.18 -12.02
C GLN A 233 10.14 21.32 -12.71
N GLN A 234 8.81 21.36 -12.56
CA GLN A 234 7.94 22.41 -13.11
C GLN A 234 7.99 23.71 -12.29
N LYS A 235 8.93 23.83 -11.35
CA LYS A 235 9.13 25.02 -10.49
C LYS A 235 7.92 25.40 -9.63
N ALA A 236 7.08 24.42 -9.30
CA ALA A 236 5.91 24.65 -8.45
C ALA A 236 6.27 24.84 -6.97
N GLY A 237 7.47 24.41 -6.56
CA GLY A 237 7.99 24.50 -5.19
C GLY A 237 9.13 23.53 -4.96
N ILE A 238 9.44 23.30 -3.69
CA ILE A 238 10.44 22.33 -3.21
C ILE A 238 9.75 21.22 -2.44
N ALA A 239 10.36 20.03 -2.41
CA ALA A 239 9.82 18.90 -1.66
C ALA A 239 10.90 18.14 -0.88
N LEU A 240 10.54 17.59 0.28
CA LEU A 240 11.33 16.54 0.92
C LEU A 240 10.83 15.19 0.44
N VAL A 241 11.72 14.43 -0.17
CA VAL A 241 11.46 13.07 -0.65
C VAL A 241 12.59 12.15 -0.23
N ASP A 242 12.38 10.86 -0.34
CA ASP A 242 13.46 9.90 -0.13
C ASP A 242 14.53 9.98 -1.23
N ALA A 243 15.78 9.73 -0.87
CA ALA A 243 16.92 9.84 -1.77
C ALA A 243 16.87 8.85 -2.96
N MET A 244 16.17 7.71 -2.81
CA MET A 244 16.02 6.75 -3.90
C MET A 244 15.09 7.32 -4.98
N THR A 245 13.94 7.87 -4.60
CA THR A 245 13.04 8.55 -5.52
C THR A 245 13.70 9.79 -6.15
N ALA A 246 14.39 10.60 -5.37
CA ALA A 246 15.12 11.76 -5.90
C ALA A 246 16.13 11.33 -6.98
N ARG A 247 16.97 10.34 -6.69
CA ARG A 247 17.96 9.79 -7.65
C ARG A 247 17.29 9.26 -8.92
N ASP A 248 16.19 8.54 -8.76
CA ASP A 248 15.50 7.88 -9.86
C ASP A 248 14.76 8.85 -10.79
N ASN A 249 14.53 10.09 -10.33
CA ASN A 249 13.91 11.18 -11.09
C ASN A 249 14.92 12.29 -11.46
N LEU A 250 16.21 12.13 -11.16
CA LEU A 250 17.23 13.10 -11.56
C LEU A 250 17.19 13.35 -13.07
N SER A 251 17.25 14.61 -13.43
CA SER A 251 17.29 15.12 -14.81
C SER A 251 17.99 16.47 -14.86
N ASP A 252 18.14 17.03 -16.06
CA ASP A 252 18.63 18.39 -16.23
C ASP A 252 17.71 19.46 -15.62
N GLN A 253 16.48 19.06 -15.23
CA GLN A 253 15.47 19.94 -14.66
C GLN A 253 15.20 19.69 -13.18
N LEU A 254 15.85 18.69 -12.57
CA LEU A 254 15.71 18.37 -11.16
C LEU A 254 17.06 18.16 -10.51
N THR A 255 17.28 18.85 -9.39
CA THR A 255 18.41 18.61 -8.50
C THR A 255 17.94 18.32 -7.09
N PHE A 256 18.81 17.83 -6.23
CA PHE A 256 18.51 17.68 -4.82
C PHE A 256 19.71 18.10 -3.94
N ARG A 257 19.41 18.37 -2.67
CA ARG A 257 20.39 18.58 -1.62
C ARG A 257 20.05 17.74 -0.41
N PRO A 258 21.06 17.23 0.31
CA PRO A 258 20.84 16.54 1.58
C PRO A 258 20.02 17.39 2.53
N TYR A 259 19.13 16.76 3.30
CA TYR A 259 18.42 17.41 4.38
C TYR A 259 19.16 17.21 5.71
N TYR A 260 19.28 18.28 6.49
CA TYR A 260 19.92 18.24 7.82
C TYR A 260 19.00 18.87 8.89
N PRO A 261 18.89 18.32 10.12
CA PRO A 261 19.52 17.07 10.55
C PRO A 261 19.02 15.87 9.74
N VAL A 262 19.85 14.84 9.60
CA VAL A 262 19.52 13.66 8.80
C VAL A 262 18.22 13.05 9.30
N ALA A 263 17.26 12.94 8.42
CA ALA A 263 16.00 12.27 8.64
C ALA A 263 15.87 11.10 7.66
N GLU A 264 15.35 9.99 8.15
CA GLU A 264 15.24 8.76 7.37
C GLU A 264 13.81 8.23 7.39
N MET A 265 13.44 7.60 6.29
CA MET A 265 12.21 6.84 6.14
C MET A 265 12.55 5.35 6.22
N GLU A 266 11.96 4.62 7.17
CA GLU A 266 12.16 3.18 7.29
C GLU A 266 11.05 2.44 6.54
N ILE A 267 11.44 1.67 5.53
CA ILE A 267 10.55 0.75 4.82
C ILE A 267 10.72 -0.63 5.44
N CYS A 268 9.59 -1.27 5.71
CA CYS A 268 9.52 -2.59 6.33
C CYS A 268 8.87 -3.61 5.39
N VAL A 269 9.24 -4.87 5.56
CA VAL A 269 8.47 -6.02 5.09
C VAL A 269 7.47 -6.41 6.18
N MET A 270 6.22 -6.60 5.81
CA MET A 270 5.12 -7.02 6.67
C MET A 270 4.70 -8.43 6.27
N THR A 271 4.72 -9.37 7.20
CA THR A 271 4.32 -10.76 6.99
C THR A 271 3.23 -11.15 7.99
N PRO A 272 2.36 -12.14 7.69
CA PRO A 272 1.38 -12.61 8.65
C PRO A 272 2.05 -13.20 9.90
N GLU A 273 1.60 -12.84 11.09
CA GLU A 273 2.23 -13.24 12.36
C GLU A 273 2.13 -14.76 12.63
N HIS A 274 0.97 -15.36 12.37
CA HIS A 274 0.67 -16.74 12.75
C HIS A 274 0.59 -17.70 11.56
N TRP A 275 1.17 -17.32 10.41
CA TRP A 275 1.14 -18.14 9.21
C TRP A 275 2.52 -18.23 8.58
N PRO A 276 3.06 -19.44 8.39
CA PRO A 276 4.36 -19.59 7.75
C PRO A 276 4.26 -19.15 6.29
N LEU A 277 5.28 -18.42 5.86
CA LEU A 277 5.43 -18.08 4.46
C LEU A 277 5.78 -19.32 3.64
N SER A 278 5.42 -19.31 2.36
CA SER A 278 5.92 -20.33 1.44
C SER A 278 7.43 -20.14 1.25
N ARG A 279 8.13 -21.23 0.95
CA ARG A 279 9.59 -21.19 0.70
C ARG A 279 9.97 -20.20 -0.41
N ILE A 280 9.09 -20.03 -1.41
CA ILE A 280 9.29 -19.05 -2.49
C ILE A 280 9.21 -17.63 -1.96
N ALA A 281 8.25 -17.35 -1.06
CA ALA A 281 8.13 -16.03 -0.45
C ALA A 281 9.35 -15.72 0.43
N GLU A 282 9.82 -16.67 1.23
CA GLU A 282 11.04 -16.53 2.03
C GLU A 282 12.27 -16.23 1.14
N ASN A 283 12.48 -17.04 0.10
CA ASN A 283 13.59 -16.84 -0.85
C ASN A 283 13.51 -15.47 -1.53
N PHE A 284 12.30 -14.99 -1.88
CA PHE A 284 12.17 -13.68 -2.51
C PHE A 284 12.45 -12.55 -1.52
N ILE A 285 12.04 -12.68 -0.24
CA ILE A 285 12.38 -11.72 0.82
C ILE A 285 13.91 -11.67 1.03
N GLU A 286 14.61 -12.79 0.98
CA GLU A 286 16.08 -12.80 1.05
C GLU A 286 16.72 -12.01 -0.09
N VAL A 287 16.23 -12.18 -1.33
CA VAL A 287 16.69 -11.40 -2.49
C VAL A 287 16.44 -9.91 -2.27
N MET A 288 15.29 -9.55 -1.72
CA MET A 288 14.96 -8.16 -1.39
C MET A 288 15.91 -7.59 -0.33
N ILE A 289 16.23 -8.34 0.73
CA ILE A 289 17.16 -7.91 1.79
C ILE A 289 18.57 -7.67 1.21
N VAL A 290 19.05 -8.55 0.35
CA VAL A 290 20.35 -8.37 -0.32
C VAL A 290 20.34 -7.11 -1.18
N ARG A 291 19.29 -6.89 -1.96
CA ARG A 291 19.14 -5.68 -2.80
C ARG A 291 19.03 -4.40 -1.96
N ALA A 292 18.31 -4.46 -0.83
CA ALA A 292 18.18 -3.33 0.09
C ALA A 292 19.55 -2.85 0.61
N ARG A 293 20.37 -3.78 1.08
CA ARG A 293 21.74 -3.48 1.55
C ARG A 293 22.63 -2.87 0.47
N GLN A 294 22.46 -3.30 -0.79
CA GLN A 294 23.18 -2.71 -1.92
C GLN A 294 22.69 -1.28 -2.18
N THR A 295 21.38 -1.08 -2.17
CA THR A 295 20.77 0.23 -2.39
C THR A 295 21.20 1.24 -1.31
N GLU A 296 21.23 0.84 -0.04
CA GLU A 296 21.71 1.71 1.06
C GLU A 296 23.15 2.15 0.84
N LYS A 297 24.03 1.24 0.42
CA LYS A 297 25.44 1.57 0.11
C LYS A 297 25.54 2.53 -1.08
N GLU A 298 24.75 2.30 -2.14
CA GLU A 298 24.71 3.17 -3.33
C GLU A 298 24.23 4.59 -2.98
N LEU A 299 23.25 4.72 -2.08
CA LEU A 299 22.74 6.02 -1.64
C LEU A 299 23.72 6.74 -0.73
N SER A 300 24.30 6.07 0.24
CA SER A 300 25.27 6.66 1.16
C SER A 300 26.48 7.25 0.42
N SER A 301 26.97 6.57 -0.60
CA SER A 301 28.13 7.06 -1.39
C SER A 301 27.82 8.31 -2.22
N LYS A 302 26.57 8.55 -2.60
CA LYS A 302 26.15 9.66 -3.46
C LYS A 302 25.62 10.88 -2.71
N ILE A 303 25.21 10.71 -1.46
CA ILE A 303 24.74 11.82 -0.62
C ILE A 303 25.90 12.50 0.07
N THR A 304 27.03 11.81 0.24
CA THR A 304 28.25 12.33 0.89
C THR A 304 29.23 12.94 -0.11
N ALA A 305 29.02 12.77 -1.41
CA ALA A 305 29.82 13.32 -2.50
C ALA A 305 29.16 14.58 -3.08
#